data_1980412f5b9be094b17e70b6cb5f3e43
#
_entry.id   1980412f5b9be094b17e70b6cb5f3e43
#
_cell.length_a   1.000
_cell.length_b   1.000
_cell.length_c   1.000
_cell.angle_alpha   90.00
_cell.angle_beta   90.00
_cell.angle_gamma   90.00
#
_symmetry.space_group_name_H-M   'P 1'
#
loop_
_entity.id
_entity.type
_entity.pdbx_description
1 polymer ?
#
loop_
_entity_poly.entity_id
_entity_poly.type
_entity_poly.pdbx_seq_one_letter_code
_entity_poly.pdbx_strand_id
1 'polypeptide(L)'
;MKYLQCLFILFLMLFSSKEIVAQRDSLSLQRKAKKLLRQGNELYEKKQYTDASVAYQKALGANNKYDKATYNLGNALYQNKNFKEAIPQYELTAETAKDKFTKAAAFHNIGNAMMDSKNYQGAVDAFKNSLRKNPNDDETRYNLAVAQKLVEKENKDKDKNKDKNKDKNKDKNKDKNKDKNKDKNKDKDKNKDKNKDEEKD
;
A
#
# COMPACT_ATOMS: atom_id res chain seq x y z
N MET A 1 1.34 62.80 -24.18
CA MET A 1 0.34 62.06 -23.37
C MET A 1 -0.49 61.08 -24.21
N LYS A 2 -1.04 61.44 -25.36
CA LYS A 2 -1.88 60.53 -26.20
C LYS A 2 -1.11 59.28 -26.66
N TYR A 3 0.14 59.37 -27.08
CA TYR A 3 0.94 58.20 -27.49
C TYR A 3 1.23 57.21 -26.33
N LEU A 4 1.41 57.71 -25.12
CA LEU A 4 1.62 56.86 -23.95
C LEU A 4 0.36 56.11 -23.57
N GLN A 5 -0.82 56.72 -23.73
CA GLN A 5 -2.12 56.06 -23.56
C GLN A 5 -2.37 54.97 -24.62
N CYS A 6 -2.03 55.25 -25.89
CA CYS A 6 -2.15 54.26 -26.96
C CYS A 6 -1.21 53.05 -26.70
N LEU A 7 0.03 53.28 -26.29
CA LEU A 7 0.97 52.20 -25.93
C LEU A 7 0.47 51.36 -24.74
N PHE A 8 -0.11 51.99 -23.74
CA PHE A 8 -0.66 51.32 -22.58
C PHE A 8 -1.89 50.45 -22.95
N ILE A 9 -2.78 50.94 -23.83
CA ILE A 9 -3.92 50.19 -24.33
C ILE A 9 -3.45 49.01 -25.19
N LEU A 10 -2.44 49.20 -26.04
CA LEU A 10 -1.85 48.13 -26.85
C LEU A 10 -1.21 47.03 -25.97
N PHE A 11 -0.53 47.44 -24.91
CA PHE A 11 0.04 46.54 -23.91
C PHE A 11 -1.04 45.73 -23.19
N LEU A 12 -2.14 46.34 -22.74
CA LEU A 12 -3.28 45.65 -22.13
C LEU A 12 -3.94 44.66 -23.09
N MET A 13 -4.08 45.01 -24.38
CA MET A 13 -4.63 44.11 -25.38
C MET A 13 -3.75 42.90 -25.65
N LEU A 14 -2.43 43.04 -25.60
CA LEU A 14 -1.49 41.91 -25.74
C LEU A 14 -1.51 40.97 -24.55
N PHE A 15 -1.72 41.46 -23.32
CA PHE A 15 -1.88 40.64 -22.13
C PHE A 15 -3.19 39.85 -22.14
N SER A 16 -4.32 40.50 -22.46
CA SER A 16 -5.62 39.88 -22.51
C SER A 16 -5.70 38.78 -23.58
N SER A 17 -4.99 38.92 -24.71
CA SER A 17 -4.98 37.87 -25.75
C SER A 17 -4.28 36.58 -25.29
N LYS A 18 -3.21 36.65 -24.53
CA LYS A 18 -2.49 35.47 -23.97
C LYS A 18 -3.32 34.74 -22.94
N GLU A 19 -4.04 35.46 -22.07
CA GLU A 19 -4.93 34.86 -21.08
C GLU A 19 -6.10 34.12 -21.75
N ILE A 20 -6.68 34.68 -22.80
CA ILE A 20 -7.78 34.05 -23.55
C ILE A 20 -7.31 32.75 -24.22
N VAL A 21 -6.11 32.72 -24.81
CA VAL A 21 -5.55 31.50 -25.42
C VAL A 21 -5.29 30.44 -24.35
N ALA A 22 -4.63 30.78 -23.24
CA ALA A 22 -4.38 29.86 -22.14
C ALA A 22 -5.66 29.26 -21.53
N GLN A 23 -6.72 30.09 -21.41
CA GLN A 23 -8.02 29.63 -20.93
C GLN A 23 -8.71 28.67 -21.92
N ARG A 24 -8.61 28.93 -23.23
CA ARG A 24 -9.14 28.02 -24.27
C ARG A 24 -8.44 26.68 -24.25
N ASP A 25 -7.11 26.66 -24.10
CA ASP A 25 -6.32 25.42 -24.03
C ASP A 25 -6.66 24.64 -22.77
N SER A 26 -6.81 25.29 -21.62
CA SER A 26 -7.26 24.67 -20.37
C SER A 26 -8.64 24.03 -20.52
N LEU A 27 -9.61 24.71 -21.15
CA LEU A 27 -10.94 24.16 -21.40
C LEU A 27 -10.92 22.96 -22.36
N SER A 28 -10.05 23.00 -23.38
CA SER A 28 -9.89 21.90 -24.34
C SER A 28 -9.34 20.64 -23.63
N LEU A 29 -8.35 20.80 -22.79
CA LEU A 29 -7.77 19.72 -21.97
C LEU A 29 -8.78 19.14 -20.98
N GLN A 30 -9.58 19.98 -20.32
CA GLN A 30 -10.66 19.52 -19.45
C GLN A 30 -11.71 18.70 -20.19
N ARG A 31 -12.12 19.13 -21.39
CA ARG A 31 -13.06 18.38 -22.24
C ARG A 31 -12.47 17.02 -22.66
N LYS A 32 -11.19 16.99 -23.04
CA LYS A 32 -10.45 15.78 -23.37
C LYS A 32 -10.41 14.83 -22.17
N ALA A 33 -10.06 15.31 -20.97
CA ALA A 33 -10.04 14.52 -19.75
C ALA A 33 -11.43 13.90 -19.44
N LYS A 34 -12.52 14.69 -19.58
CA LYS A 34 -13.90 14.20 -19.39
C LYS A 34 -14.28 13.12 -20.39
N LYS A 35 -13.87 13.26 -21.67
CA LYS A 35 -14.14 12.25 -22.71
C LYS A 35 -13.40 10.94 -22.38
N LEU A 36 -12.12 11.04 -21.99
CA LEU A 36 -11.30 9.88 -21.65
C LEU A 36 -11.79 9.18 -20.38
N LEU A 37 -12.26 9.95 -19.36
CA LEU A 37 -12.89 9.37 -18.18
C LEU A 37 -14.14 8.55 -18.56
N ARG A 38 -15.00 9.06 -19.42
CA ARG A 38 -16.20 8.33 -19.89
C ARG A 38 -15.80 7.05 -20.62
N GLN A 39 -14.83 7.12 -21.51
CA GLN A 39 -14.28 5.93 -22.18
C GLN A 39 -13.77 4.90 -21.17
N GLY A 40 -13.03 5.34 -20.16
CA GLY A 40 -12.56 4.46 -19.08
C GLY A 40 -13.72 3.81 -18.33
N ASN A 41 -14.78 4.54 -18.02
CA ASN A 41 -15.96 3.98 -17.35
C ASN A 41 -16.65 2.91 -18.22
N GLU A 42 -16.84 3.17 -19.51
CA GLU A 42 -17.43 2.20 -20.46
C GLU A 42 -16.59 0.90 -20.54
N LEU A 43 -15.27 1.02 -20.55
CA LEU A 43 -14.36 -0.13 -20.52
C LEU A 43 -14.43 -0.87 -19.18
N TYR A 44 -14.52 -0.14 -18.08
CA TYR A 44 -14.65 -0.72 -16.73
C TYR A 44 -15.95 -1.53 -16.59
N GLU A 45 -17.08 -1.01 -17.07
CA GLU A 45 -18.37 -1.71 -17.08
C GLU A 45 -18.31 -3.01 -17.91
N LYS A 46 -17.54 -3.01 -19.00
CA LYS A 46 -17.26 -4.20 -19.82
C LYS A 46 -16.23 -5.15 -19.19
N LYS A 47 -15.76 -4.88 -17.95
CA LYS A 47 -14.70 -5.60 -17.24
C LYS A 47 -13.34 -5.62 -17.96
N GLN A 48 -13.13 -4.68 -18.89
CA GLN A 48 -11.86 -4.45 -19.58
C GLN A 48 -10.97 -3.53 -18.74
N TYR A 49 -10.60 -4.02 -17.55
CA TYR A 49 -9.96 -3.19 -16.51
C TYR A 49 -8.58 -2.66 -16.92
N THR A 50 -7.83 -3.41 -17.71
CA THR A 50 -6.53 -2.96 -18.23
C THR A 50 -6.71 -1.76 -19.15
N ASP A 51 -7.64 -1.85 -20.12
CA ASP A 51 -7.91 -0.75 -21.06
C ASP A 51 -8.55 0.45 -20.35
N ALA A 52 -9.40 0.19 -19.34
CA ALA A 52 -9.96 1.23 -18.49
C ALA A 52 -8.85 2.01 -17.75
N SER A 53 -7.86 1.30 -17.18
CA SER A 53 -6.74 1.95 -16.50
C SER A 53 -5.93 2.85 -17.43
N VAL A 54 -5.69 2.43 -18.67
CA VAL A 54 -5.02 3.24 -19.70
C VAL A 54 -5.85 4.49 -20.05
N ALA A 55 -7.15 4.35 -20.17
CA ALA A 55 -8.04 5.49 -20.47
C ALA A 55 -8.05 6.51 -19.32
N TYR A 56 -8.08 6.05 -18.05
CA TYR A 56 -7.99 6.92 -16.88
C TYR A 56 -6.63 7.61 -16.75
N GLN A 57 -5.53 6.90 -17.03
CA GLN A 57 -4.19 7.51 -17.07
C GLN A 57 -4.11 8.63 -18.13
N LYS A 58 -4.66 8.40 -19.34
CA LYS A 58 -4.75 9.44 -20.38
C LYS A 58 -5.61 10.63 -19.93
N ALA A 59 -6.68 10.38 -19.16
CA ALA A 59 -7.51 11.45 -18.60
C ALA A 59 -6.71 12.30 -17.61
N LEU A 60 -5.89 11.67 -16.75
CA LEU A 60 -4.99 12.34 -15.82
C LEU A 60 -3.86 13.09 -16.54
N GLY A 61 -3.35 12.58 -17.65
CA GLY A 61 -2.38 13.27 -18.50
C GLY A 61 -2.96 14.56 -19.13
N ALA A 62 -4.27 14.62 -19.36
CA ALA A 62 -4.95 15.82 -19.82
C ALA A 62 -5.36 16.78 -18.67
N ASN A 63 -5.64 16.24 -17.49
CA ASN A 63 -5.95 17.00 -16.27
C ASN A 63 -5.50 16.21 -15.04
N ASN A 64 -4.33 16.53 -14.51
CA ASN A 64 -3.71 15.83 -13.38
C ASN A 64 -4.43 16.00 -12.03
N LYS A 65 -5.34 16.98 -11.92
CA LYS A 65 -6.17 17.23 -10.72
C LYS A 65 -7.58 16.65 -10.85
N TYR A 66 -7.77 15.64 -11.71
CA TYR A 66 -9.10 15.08 -11.94
C TYR A 66 -9.38 13.93 -10.97
N ASP A 67 -9.78 14.24 -9.75
CA ASP A 67 -10.01 13.30 -8.64
C ASP A 67 -10.80 12.05 -9.04
N LYS A 68 -11.86 12.22 -9.86
CA LYS A 68 -12.66 11.10 -10.37
C LYS A 68 -11.85 10.12 -11.22
N ALA A 69 -10.89 10.63 -12.01
CA ALA A 69 -10.05 9.76 -12.83
C ALA A 69 -9.02 9.02 -11.96
N THR A 70 -8.49 9.66 -10.91
CA THR A 70 -7.57 9.05 -9.95
C THR A 70 -8.27 7.91 -9.20
N TYR A 71 -9.46 8.16 -8.64
CA TYR A 71 -10.24 7.14 -7.94
C TYR A 71 -10.59 5.95 -8.83
N ASN A 72 -11.08 6.23 -10.06
CA ASN A 72 -11.45 5.18 -11.00
C ASN A 72 -10.25 4.40 -11.53
N LEU A 73 -9.08 5.04 -11.65
CA LEU A 73 -7.83 4.34 -11.94
C LEU A 73 -7.49 3.35 -10.82
N GLY A 74 -7.61 3.77 -9.56
CA GLY A 74 -7.46 2.89 -8.40
C GLY A 74 -8.40 1.68 -8.49
N ASN A 75 -9.68 1.90 -8.83
CA ASN A 75 -10.67 0.83 -8.98
C ASN A 75 -10.28 -0.15 -10.12
N ALA A 76 -9.85 0.36 -11.27
CA ALA A 76 -9.45 -0.50 -12.39
C ALA A 76 -8.20 -1.33 -12.06
N LEU A 77 -7.21 -0.74 -11.41
CA LEU A 77 -6.01 -1.42 -10.94
C LEU A 77 -6.33 -2.49 -9.87
N TYR A 78 -7.24 -2.18 -8.95
CA TYR A 78 -7.70 -3.13 -7.93
C TYR A 78 -8.37 -4.35 -8.57
N GLN A 79 -9.27 -4.15 -9.54
CA GLN A 79 -9.93 -5.25 -10.26
C GLN A 79 -8.93 -6.11 -11.05
N ASN A 80 -7.85 -5.53 -11.54
CA ASN A 80 -6.71 -6.24 -12.13
C ASN A 80 -5.79 -6.92 -11.09
N LYS A 81 -6.13 -6.86 -9.79
CA LYS A 81 -5.32 -7.35 -8.65
C LYS A 81 -3.95 -6.68 -8.55
N ASN A 82 -3.78 -5.54 -9.17
CA ASN A 82 -2.57 -4.73 -9.07
C ASN A 82 -2.67 -3.79 -7.85
N PHE A 83 -2.71 -4.39 -6.66
CA PHE A 83 -2.91 -3.68 -5.40
C PHE A 83 -1.77 -2.68 -5.12
N LYS A 84 -0.55 -3.01 -5.54
CA LYS A 84 0.64 -2.16 -5.35
C LYS A 84 0.47 -0.79 -6.01
N GLU A 85 -0.16 -0.74 -7.18
CA GLU A 85 -0.41 0.51 -7.90
C GLU A 85 -1.78 1.12 -7.55
N ALA A 86 -2.77 0.32 -7.14
CA ALA A 86 -4.09 0.80 -6.76
C ALA A 86 -4.05 1.64 -5.48
N ILE A 87 -3.32 1.19 -4.45
CA ILE A 87 -3.22 1.86 -3.15
C ILE A 87 -2.77 3.31 -3.29
N PRO A 88 -1.67 3.66 -3.99
CA PRO A 88 -1.26 5.06 -4.19
C PRO A 88 -2.33 5.93 -4.87
N GLN A 89 -3.15 5.37 -5.77
CA GLN A 89 -4.22 6.15 -6.41
C GLN A 89 -5.36 6.47 -5.42
N TYR A 90 -5.69 5.52 -4.55
CA TYR A 90 -6.66 5.77 -3.49
C TYR A 90 -6.11 6.72 -2.42
N GLU A 91 -4.82 6.63 -2.05
CA GLU A 91 -4.17 7.55 -1.13
C GLU A 91 -4.22 8.99 -1.67
N LEU A 92 -3.86 9.18 -2.94
CA LEU A 92 -3.97 10.47 -3.61
C LEU A 92 -5.43 10.97 -3.60
N THR A 93 -6.40 10.10 -3.84
CA THR A 93 -7.82 10.47 -3.76
C THR A 93 -8.22 10.87 -2.33
N ALA A 94 -7.79 10.11 -1.31
CA ALA A 94 -8.08 10.42 0.10
C ALA A 94 -7.47 11.76 0.54
N GLU A 95 -6.34 12.14 -0.03
CA GLU A 95 -5.67 13.42 0.21
C GLU A 95 -6.39 14.57 -0.48
N THR A 96 -6.64 14.45 -1.80
CA THR A 96 -7.06 15.57 -2.67
C THR A 96 -8.58 15.77 -2.74
N ALA A 97 -9.40 14.73 -2.55
CA ALA A 97 -10.85 14.85 -2.63
C ALA A 97 -11.39 15.89 -1.66
N LYS A 98 -12.36 16.67 -2.13
CA LYS A 98 -12.95 17.76 -1.33
C LYS A 98 -13.97 17.27 -0.33
N ASP A 99 -14.75 16.25 -0.70
CA ASP A 99 -15.81 15.74 0.15
C ASP A 99 -15.34 14.55 1.01
N LYS A 100 -15.90 14.48 2.23
CA LYS A 100 -15.52 13.46 3.20
C LYS A 100 -15.92 12.03 2.81
N PHE A 101 -16.97 11.86 2.02
CA PHE A 101 -17.46 10.54 1.63
C PHE A 101 -16.57 9.94 0.56
N THR A 102 -16.09 10.73 -0.41
CA THR A 102 -15.05 10.28 -1.35
C THR A 102 -13.76 9.90 -0.63
N LYS A 103 -13.35 10.68 0.39
CA LYS A 103 -12.21 10.32 1.25
C LYS A 103 -12.45 9.00 1.99
N ALA A 104 -13.65 8.81 2.54
CA ALA A 104 -14.02 7.56 3.21
C ALA A 104 -13.96 6.37 2.25
N ALA A 105 -14.56 6.49 1.06
CA ALA A 105 -14.55 5.45 0.04
C ALA A 105 -13.12 5.10 -0.41
N ALA A 106 -12.24 6.09 -0.54
CA ALA A 106 -10.84 5.85 -0.87
C ALA A 106 -10.12 5.06 0.24
N PHE A 107 -10.28 5.43 1.51
CA PHE A 107 -9.73 4.67 2.64
C PHE A 107 -10.34 3.26 2.76
N HIS A 108 -11.62 3.10 2.50
CA HIS A 108 -12.26 1.78 2.43
C HIS A 108 -11.59 0.88 1.39
N ASN A 109 -11.37 1.41 0.17
CA ASN A 109 -10.73 0.66 -0.91
C ASN A 109 -9.25 0.38 -0.65
N ILE A 110 -8.52 1.28 0.05
CA ILE A 110 -7.18 0.97 0.57
C ILE A 110 -7.25 -0.24 1.50
N GLY A 111 -8.21 -0.25 2.42
CA GLY A 111 -8.43 -1.36 3.34
C GLY A 111 -8.67 -2.68 2.61
N ASN A 112 -9.54 -2.69 1.61
CA ASN A 112 -9.81 -3.87 0.79
C ASN A 112 -8.56 -4.34 0.03
N ALA A 113 -7.81 -3.43 -0.59
CA ALA A 113 -6.57 -3.77 -1.30
C ALA A 113 -5.50 -4.33 -0.36
N MET A 114 -5.43 -3.82 0.87
CA MET A 114 -4.53 -4.34 1.91
C MET A 114 -4.98 -5.71 2.44
N MET A 115 -6.29 -5.94 2.58
CA MET A 115 -6.84 -7.27 2.90
C MET A 115 -6.45 -8.30 1.86
N ASP A 116 -6.68 -8.01 0.59
CA ASP A 116 -6.39 -8.92 -0.52
C ASP A 116 -4.89 -9.18 -0.70
N SER A 117 -4.05 -8.20 -0.34
CA SER A 117 -2.58 -8.35 -0.28
C SER A 117 -2.07 -8.94 1.04
N LYS A 118 -2.96 -9.37 1.95
CA LYS A 118 -2.66 -9.94 3.27
C LYS A 118 -1.92 -8.99 4.22
N ASN A 119 -1.97 -7.69 3.98
CA ASN A 119 -1.49 -6.68 4.93
C ASN A 119 -2.63 -6.31 5.90
N TYR A 120 -2.97 -7.24 6.80
CA TYR A 120 -4.14 -7.08 7.67
C TYR A 120 -4.04 -5.90 8.63
N GLN A 121 -2.84 -5.61 9.13
CA GLN A 121 -2.65 -4.44 10.00
C GLN A 121 -2.88 -3.13 9.25
N GLY A 122 -2.34 -3.00 8.03
CA GLY A 122 -2.60 -1.85 7.17
C GLY A 122 -4.09 -1.70 6.83
N ALA A 123 -4.79 -2.83 6.61
CA ALA A 123 -6.24 -2.83 6.39
C ALA A 123 -7.01 -2.27 7.61
N VAL A 124 -6.66 -2.69 8.83
CA VAL A 124 -7.24 -2.15 10.06
C VAL A 124 -7.08 -0.62 10.13
N ASP A 125 -5.91 -0.09 9.82
CA ASP A 125 -5.65 1.34 9.89
C ASP A 125 -6.42 2.11 8.80
N ALA A 126 -6.50 1.56 7.60
CA ALA A 126 -7.26 2.14 6.50
C ALA A 126 -8.77 2.18 6.80
N PHE A 127 -9.37 1.07 7.27
CA PHE A 127 -10.79 1.03 7.63
C PHE A 127 -11.12 1.97 8.80
N LYS A 128 -10.25 2.11 9.80
CA LYS A 128 -10.41 3.13 10.85
C LYS A 128 -10.41 4.55 10.28
N ASN A 129 -9.55 4.84 9.29
CA ASN A 129 -9.52 6.14 8.63
C ASN A 129 -10.79 6.38 7.81
N SER A 130 -11.33 5.37 7.13
CA SER A 130 -12.62 5.43 6.45
C SER A 130 -13.74 5.80 7.43
N LEU A 131 -13.87 5.07 8.55
CA LEU A 131 -14.90 5.29 9.56
C LEU A 131 -14.79 6.66 10.27
N ARG A 132 -13.60 7.24 10.39
CA ARG A 132 -13.44 8.63 10.86
C ARG A 132 -14.09 9.66 9.91
N LYS A 133 -14.18 9.35 8.61
CA LYS A 133 -14.79 10.21 7.59
C LYS A 133 -16.27 9.89 7.40
N ASN A 134 -16.66 8.63 7.51
CA ASN A 134 -18.03 8.14 7.43
C ASN A 134 -18.32 7.12 8.55
N PRO A 135 -18.74 7.57 9.75
CA PRO A 135 -19.00 6.66 10.88
C PRO A 135 -20.16 5.69 10.66
N ASN A 136 -21.05 5.96 9.71
CA ASN A 136 -22.27 5.18 9.48
C ASN A 136 -22.09 4.09 8.40
N ASP A 137 -20.86 3.75 8.02
CA ASP A 137 -20.54 2.74 7.04
C ASP A 137 -20.47 1.36 7.71
N ASP A 138 -21.56 0.59 7.60
CA ASP A 138 -21.67 -0.76 8.17
C ASP A 138 -20.74 -1.76 7.50
N GLU A 139 -20.54 -1.62 6.18
CA GLU A 139 -19.63 -2.49 5.43
C GLU A 139 -18.18 -2.31 5.91
N THR A 140 -17.76 -1.06 6.04
CA THR A 140 -16.42 -0.75 6.57
C THR A 140 -16.25 -1.24 8.01
N ARG A 141 -17.30 -1.15 8.87
CA ARG A 141 -17.25 -1.70 10.23
C ARG A 141 -17.08 -3.22 10.23
N TYR A 142 -17.82 -3.89 9.38
CA TYR A 142 -17.69 -5.34 9.22
C TYR A 142 -16.28 -5.73 8.76
N ASN A 143 -15.77 -5.09 7.70
CA ASN A 143 -14.44 -5.35 7.17
C ASN A 143 -13.33 -5.05 8.18
N LEU A 144 -13.48 -4.00 8.99
CA LEU A 144 -12.57 -3.71 10.11
C LEU A 144 -12.54 -4.86 11.12
N ALA A 145 -13.70 -5.39 11.52
CA ALA A 145 -13.77 -6.49 12.48
C ALA A 145 -13.13 -7.77 11.92
N VAL A 146 -13.32 -8.04 10.63
CA VAL A 146 -12.66 -9.17 9.94
C VAL A 146 -11.13 -8.98 9.92
N ALA A 147 -10.65 -7.79 9.55
CA ALA A 147 -9.23 -7.47 9.51
C ALA A 147 -8.57 -7.65 10.89
N GLN A 148 -9.21 -7.18 11.96
CA GLN A 148 -8.73 -7.34 13.33
C GLN A 148 -8.58 -8.81 13.74
N LYS A 149 -9.56 -9.66 13.41
CA LYS A 149 -9.48 -11.12 13.66
C LYS A 149 -8.32 -11.78 12.91
N LEU A 150 -8.02 -11.31 11.69
CA LEU A 150 -6.90 -11.84 10.90
C LEU A 150 -5.54 -11.42 11.49
N VAL A 151 -5.43 -10.19 11.99
CA VAL A 151 -4.24 -9.72 12.74
C VAL A 151 -4.02 -10.58 13.98
N GLU A 152 -5.07 -10.83 14.78
CA GLU A 152 -4.96 -11.68 15.97
C GLU A 152 -4.52 -13.11 15.63
N LYS A 153 -5.07 -13.68 14.56
CA LYS A 153 -4.68 -15.00 14.09
C LYS A 153 -3.22 -15.04 13.66
N GLU A 154 -2.79 -14.05 12.87
CA GLU A 154 -1.40 -13.96 12.42
C GLU A 154 -0.40 -13.85 13.60
N ASN A 155 -0.75 -13.08 14.63
CA ASN A 155 0.06 -12.94 15.83
C ASN A 155 0.15 -14.26 16.62
N LYS A 156 -0.98 -14.96 16.81
CA LYS A 156 -1.00 -16.28 17.47
C LYS A 156 -0.16 -17.33 16.72
N ASP A 157 -0.18 -17.30 15.39
CA ASP A 157 0.60 -18.24 14.59
C ASP A 157 2.11 -17.91 14.64
N LYS A 158 2.46 -16.64 14.69
CA LYS A 158 3.85 -16.18 14.91
C LYS A 158 4.39 -16.62 16.28
N ASP A 159 3.60 -16.51 17.34
CA ASP A 159 4.01 -16.91 18.69
C ASP A 159 4.21 -18.43 18.80
N LYS A 160 3.28 -19.24 18.26
CA LYS A 160 3.43 -20.70 18.18
C LYS A 160 4.70 -21.13 17.44
N ASN A 161 5.08 -20.41 16.39
CA ASN A 161 6.30 -20.74 15.65
C ASN A 161 7.58 -20.33 16.41
N LYS A 162 7.53 -19.27 17.23
CA LYS A 162 8.65 -18.89 18.10
C LYS A 162 8.90 -19.93 19.18
N ASP A 163 7.86 -20.49 19.79
CA ASP A 163 7.98 -21.52 20.82
C ASP A 163 8.54 -22.82 20.25
N LYS A 164 8.07 -23.27 19.09
CA LYS A 164 8.62 -24.45 18.39
C LYS A 164 10.10 -24.31 18.04
N ASN A 165 10.55 -23.10 17.72
CA ASN A 165 11.98 -22.83 17.44
C ASN A 165 12.84 -22.77 18.71
N LYS A 166 12.28 -22.35 19.85
CA LYS A 166 12.95 -22.38 21.14
C LYS A 166 13.21 -23.81 21.62
N ASP A 167 12.24 -24.69 21.44
CA ASP A 167 12.36 -26.10 21.83
C ASP A 167 13.40 -26.84 20.96
N LYS A 168 13.40 -26.62 19.64
CA LYS A 168 14.41 -27.20 18.74
C LYS A 168 15.84 -26.72 19.06
N ASN A 169 16.01 -25.50 19.56
CA ASN A 169 17.31 -25.00 19.97
C ASN A 169 17.75 -25.53 21.35
N LYS A 170 16.80 -25.84 22.25
CA LYS A 170 17.12 -26.51 23.54
C LYS A 170 17.58 -27.95 23.35
N ASP A 171 16.99 -28.68 22.43
CA ASP A 171 17.40 -30.05 22.14
C ASP A 171 18.77 -30.11 21.46
N LYS A 172 19.06 -29.23 20.51
CA LYS A 172 20.40 -29.14 19.91
C LYS A 172 21.51 -28.77 20.91
N ASN A 173 21.21 -28.00 21.95
CA ASN A 173 22.16 -27.68 23.00
C ASN A 173 22.34 -28.81 24.03
N LYS A 174 21.30 -29.65 24.24
CA LYS A 174 21.44 -30.84 25.10
C LYS A 174 22.31 -31.90 24.46
N ASP A 175 22.22 -32.11 23.16
CA ASP A 175 23.05 -33.10 22.46
C ASP A 175 24.51 -32.64 22.38
N LYS A 176 24.80 -31.37 22.14
CA LYS A 176 26.19 -30.85 22.19
C LYS A 176 26.84 -30.92 23.57
N ASN A 177 26.05 -30.86 24.65
CA ASN A 177 26.59 -31.01 26.01
C ASN A 177 26.80 -32.49 26.42
N LYS A 178 26.03 -33.44 25.82
CA LYS A 178 26.26 -34.88 26.04
C LYS A 178 27.56 -35.37 25.39
N ASP A 179 27.86 -34.88 24.19
CA ASP A 179 29.11 -35.26 23.51
C ASP A 179 30.35 -34.68 24.18
N LYS A 180 30.31 -33.44 24.69
CA LYS A 180 31.42 -32.85 25.47
C LYS A 180 31.68 -33.55 26.80
N ASN A 181 30.67 -34.19 27.41
CA ASN A 181 30.86 -34.95 28.66
C ASN A 181 31.38 -36.39 28.43
N LYS A 182 31.15 -36.98 27.24
CA LYS A 182 31.71 -38.29 26.87
C LYS A 182 33.20 -38.20 26.62
N ASP A 183 33.70 -37.13 26.00
CA ASP A 183 35.14 -36.96 25.75
C ASP A 183 35.93 -36.66 27.03
N LYS A 184 35.33 -35.92 27.99
CA LYS A 184 36.00 -35.69 29.29
C LYS A 184 36.13 -36.94 30.18
N ASN A 185 35.27 -37.94 30.00
CA ASN A 185 35.39 -39.21 30.76
C ASN A 185 36.37 -40.19 30.11
N LYS A 186 36.64 -40.13 28.82
CA LYS A 186 37.65 -40.95 28.14
C LYS A 186 39.09 -40.55 28.53
N ASP A 187 39.32 -39.26 28.75
CA ASP A 187 40.65 -38.78 29.16
C ASP A 187 40.96 -39.06 30.65
N LYS A 188 39.96 -39.30 31.51
CA LYS A 188 40.17 -39.68 32.92
C LYS A 188 40.55 -41.15 33.08
N ASP A 189 40.07 -42.04 32.21
CA ASP A 189 40.43 -43.47 32.27
C ASP A 189 41.83 -43.74 31.69
N LYS A 190 42.30 -42.94 30.72
CA LYS A 190 43.70 -43.06 30.22
C LYS A 190 44.77 -42.61 31.20
N ASN A 191 44.44 -41.75 32.17
CA ASN A 191 45.37 -41.29 33.16
C ASN A 191 45.47 -42.21 34.43
N LYS A 192 44.50 -43.17 34.56
CA LYS A 192 44.56 -44.16 35.66
C LYS A 192 45.46 -45.33 35.34
N ASP A 193 45.66 -45.69 34.10
CA ASP A 193 46.54 -46.81 33.71
C ASP A 193 48.03 -46.42 33.67
N LYS A 194 48.36 -45.13 33.56
CA LYS A 194 49.77 -44.66 33.54
C LYS A 194 50.41 -44.59 34.95
N ASN A 195 49.61 -44.54 36.01
CA ASN A 195 50.16 -44.46 37.41
C ASN A 195 50.28 -45.84 38.13
N LYS A 196 50.05 -46.95 37.38
CA LYS A 196 50.23 -48.28 37.96
C LYS A 196 51.55 -48.97 37.58
N ASP A 197 52.35 -48.42 36.67
CA ASP A 197 53.60 -49.00 36.20
C ASP A 197 54.84 -48.36 36.77
N GLU A 198 54.74 -47.38 37.71
CA GLU A 198 55.89 -46.73 38.36
C GLU A 198 56.11 -47.12 39.81
N GLU A 199 55.47 -48.18 40.31
CA GLU A 199 55.72 -48.70 41.68
C GLU A 199 56.14 -50.17 41.71
N LYS A 200 57.13 -50.51 40.87
CA LYS A 200 57.94 -51.76 41.05
C LYS A 200 59.28 -51.61 40.35
N ASP A 201 60.26 -51.08 41.13
CA ASP A 201 61.63 -51.52 41.16
C ASP A 201 62.39 -50.80 42.33
#